data_f955c1a00f4c2f174d6c105e85378721
#
_entry.id   f955c1a00f4c2f174d6c105e85378721
#
_cell.length_a   1.000
_cell.length_b   1.000
_cell.length_c   1.000
_cell.angle_alpha   90.00
_cell.angle_beta   90.00
_cell.angle_gamma   90.00
#
_symmetry.space_group_name_H-M   'P 1'
#
loop_
_entity.id
_entity.type
_entity.pdbx_description
1 polymer ?
#
loop_
_entity_poly.entity_id
_entity_poly.type
_entity_poly.pdbx_seq_one_letter_code
_entity_poly.pdbx_strand_id
1 'polypeptide(L)' 'VDERISLRGCMEDAGCTEDSIRQAEALLASGDSEALIRCLRICRCEQLDALHEKQKQLDRLDLLIRKARTW' A
#
# COMPACT_ATOMS: atom_id res chain seq x y z
N VAL A 1 22.15 -16.62 0.43
CA VAL A 1 21.22 -15.50 0.34
C VAL A 1 20.07 -15.72 1.25
N ASP A 2 19.83 -14.79 2.02
CA ASP A 2 18.73 -14.87 2.91
C ASP A 2 17.47 -14.46 2.20
N GLU A 3 16.67 -15.46 1.89
CA GLU A 3 15.42 -15.20 1.24
C GLU A 3 14.41 -14.56 2.15
N ARG A 4 14.70 -14.58 3.42
CA ARG A 4 13.92 -13.82 4.35
C ARG A 4 14.38 -12.40 4.27
N ILE A 5 14.35 -11.87 3.08
CA ILE A 5 14.46 -10.47 2.93
C ILE A 5 13.65 -9.89 4.04
N SER A 6 14.25 -9.05 4.79
CA SER A 6 13.65 -8.45 5.94
C SER A 6 12.20 -8.07 5.61
N LEU A 7 11.27 -8.59 6.37
CA LEU A 7 9.86 -8.23 6.23
C LEU A 7 9.73 -6.70 6.27
N ARG A 8 10.46 -6.06 7.16
CA ARG A 8 10.47 -4.61 7.29
C ARG A 8 10.92 -3.95 5.99
N GLY A 9 12.00 -4.43 5.40
CA GLY A 9 12.53 -3.85 4.16
C GLY A 9 11.52 -3.93 3.03
N CYS A 10 10.88 -5.08 2.88
CA CYS A 10 9.86 -5.27 1.85
C CYS A 10 8.65 -4.37 2.07
N MET A 11 8.21 -4.23 3.30
CA MET A 11 7.07 -3.40 3.61
C MET A 11 7.38 -1.92 3.45
N GLU A 12 8.59 -1.51 3.77
CA GLU A 12 9.03 -0.14 3.53
C GLU A 12 9.03 0.18 2.05
N ASP A 13 9.57 -0.72 1.25
CA ASP A 13 9.58 -0.58 -0.20
C ASP A 13 8.16 -0.52 -0.77
N ALA A 14 7.24 -1.24 -0.15
CA ALA A 14 5.84 -1.26 -0.57
C ALA A 14 5.05 -0.04 -0.09
N GLY A 15 5.67 0.84 0.71
CA GLY A 15 4.99 2.05 1.17
C GLY A 15 4.10 1.85 2.39
N CYS A 16 4.33 0.80 3.17
CA CYS A 16 3.54 0.55 4.38
C CYS A 16 3.91 1.52 5.49
N THR A 17 2.94 1.81 6.36
CA THR A 17 3.18 2.69 7.49
C THR A 17 4.01 1.97 8.56
N GLU A 18 4.64 2.74 9.43
CA GLU A 18 5.43 2.17 10.51
C GLU A 18 4.56 1.31 11.44
N ASP A 19 3.33 1.74 11.73
CA ASP A 19 2.43 0.97 12.58
C ASP A 19 2.11 -0.39 11.96
N SER A 20 1.83 -0.43 10.67
CA SER A 20 1.56 -1.67 9.96
C SER A 20 2.78 -2.59 9.97
N ILE A 21 3.96 -2.02 9.78
CA ILE A 21 5.20 -2.80 9.80
C ILE A 21 5.42 -3.43 11.19
N ARG A 22 5.21 -2.66 12.26
CA ARG A 22 5.35 -3.17 13.62
C ARG A 22 4.39 -4.31 13.91
N GLN A 23 3.14 -4.17 13.47
CA GLN A 23 2.15 -5.24 13.64
C GLN A 23 2.56 -6.49 12.91
N ALA A 24 3.03 -6.34 11.67
CA ALA A 24 3.46 -7.48 10.88
C ALA A 24 4.67 -8.17 11.51
N GLU A 25 5.63 -7.39 12.01
CA GLU A 25 6.80 -7.96 12.68
C GLU A 25 6.41 -8.74 13.93
N ALA A 26 5.48 -8.20 14.71
CA ALA A 26 5.00 -8.90 15.91
C ALA A 26 4.30 -10.21 15.56
N LEU A 27 3.50 -10.22 14.49
CA LEU A 27 2.81 -11.42 14.04
C LEU A 27 3.79 -12.46 13.51
N LEU A 28 4.82 -12.03 12.81
CA LEU A 28 5.87 -12.92 12.34
C LEU A 28 6.59 -13.55 13.51
N ALA A 29 6.93 -12.76 14.51
CA ALA A 29 7.64 -13.25 15.70
C ALA A 29 6.81 -14.24 16.49
N SER A 30 5.47 -14.08 16.51
CA SER A 30 4.59 -15.01 17.22
C SER A 30 4.30 -16.27 16.41
N GLY A 31 4.71 -16.32 15.15
CA GLY A 31 4.48 -17.49 14.30
C GLY A 31 3.07 -17.60 13.75
N ASP A 32 2.28 -16.53 13.82
CA ASP A 32 0.91 -16.56 13.31
C ASP A 32 0.88 -16.12 11.85
N SER A 33 1.14 -17.07 10.97
CA SER A 33 1.21 -16.82 9.54
C SER A 33 -0.10 -16.31 8.96
N GLU A 34 -1.22 -16.83 9.44
CA GLU A 34 -2.51 -16.42 8.92
C GLU A 34 -2.83 -14.97 9.26
N ALA A 35 -2.55 -14.57 10.48
CA ALA A 35 -2.75 -13.19 10.88
C ALA A 35 -1.81 -12.26 10.13
N LEU A 36 -0.57 -12.70 9.89
CA LEU A 36 0.38 -11.92 9.11
C LEU A 36 -0.14 -11.69 7.70
N ILE A 37 -0.63 -12.73 7.06
CA ILE A 37 -1.17 -12.62 5.70
C ILE A 37 -2.36 -11.65 5.68
N ARG A 38 -3.24 -11.75 6.66
CA ARG A 38 -4.37 -10.82 6.75
C ARG A 38 -3.90 -9.37 6.89
N CYS A 39 -2.88 -9.15 7.72
CA CYS A 39 -2.31 -7.82 7.91
C CYS A 39 -1.77 -7.27 6.58
N LEU A 40 -1.03 -8.09 5.85
CA LEU A 40 -0.47 -7.67 4.57
C LEU A 40 -1.57 -7.40 3.53
N ARG A 41 -2.64 -8.19 3.54
CA ARG A 41 -3.77 -7.96 2.64
C ARG A 41 -4.50 -6.64 2.93
N ILE A 42 -4.63 -6.31 4.20
CA ILE A 42 -5.22 -5.02 4.58
C ILE A 42 -4.36 -3.87 4.06
N CYS A 43 -3.05 -3.97 4.23
CA CYS A 43 -2.13 -2.95 3.70
C CYS A 43 -2.28 -2.82 2.19
N ARG A 44 -2.43 -3.94 1.48
CA ARG A 44 -2.62 -3.92 0.04
C ARG A 44 -3.92 -3.22 -0.35
N CYS A 45 -4.99 -3.50 0.38
CA CYS A 45 -6.29 -2.85 0.12
C CYS A 45 -6.23 -1.35 0.36
N GLU A 46 -5.55 -0.93 1.42
CA GLU A 46 -5.38 0.50 1.70
C GLU A 46 -4.64 1.20 0.58
N GLN A 47 -3.63 0.56 0.02
CA GLN A 47 -2.90 1.12 -1.10
C GLN A 47 -3.72 1.17 -2.38
N LEU A 48 -4.55 0.16 -2.59
CA LEU A 48 -5.49 0.18 -3.72
C LEU A 48 -6.45 1.36 -3.61
N ASP A 49 -6.97 1.60 -2.41
CA ASP A 49 -7.88 2.73 -2.19
C ASP A 49 -7.18 4.06 -2.48
N ALA A 50 -5.93 4.19 -2.05
CA ALA A 50 -5.15 5.39 -2.32
C ALA A 50 -4.90 5.56 -3.83
N LEU A 51 -4.66 4.46 -4.53
CA LEU A 51 -4.47 4.49 -5.97
C LEU A 51 -5.74 4.92 -6.69
N HIS A 52 -6.90 4.40 -6.27
CA HIS A 52 -8.18 4.77 -6.85
C HIS A 52 -8.47 6.26 -6.64
N GLU A 53 -8.17 6.78 -5.46
CA GLU A 53 -8.35 8.21 -5.19
C GLU A 53 -7.47 9.05 -6.10
N LYS A 54 -6.22 8.62 -6.30
CA LYS A 54 -5.32 9.31 -7.19
C LYS A 54 -5.80 9.28 -8.63
N GLN A 55 -6.37 8.15 -9.05
CA GLN A 55 -6.93 8.01 -10.38
C GLN A 55 -8.08 9.00 -10.61
N LYS A 56 -8.95 9.16 -9.61
CA LYS A 56 -10.04 10.12 -9.70
C LYS A 56 -9.52 11.55 -9.86
N GLN A 57 -8.45 11.88 -9.15
CA GLN A 57 -7.84 13.20 -9.26
C GLN A 57 -7.28 13.44 -10.66
N LEU A 58 -6.63 12.45 -11.21
CA LEU A 58 -6.11 12.53 -12.58
C LEU A 58 -7.22 12.69 -13.59
N ASP A 59 -8.32 11.95 -13.41
CA ASP A 59 -9.47 12.04 -14.30
C ASP A 59 -10.07 13.46 -14.32
N ARG A 60 -10.10 14.09 -13.16
CA ARG A 60 -10.58 15.47 -13.06
C ARG A 60 -9.68 16.45 -13.80
N LEU A 61 -8.37 16.25 -13.69
CA LEU A 61 -7.42 17.08 -14.42
C LEU A 61 -7.55 16.88 -15.93
N ASP A 62 -7.74 15.64 -16.37
CA ASP A 62 -7.95 15.34 -17.77
C ASP A 62 -9.19 16.04 -18.31
N LEU A 63 -10.25 16.06 -17.51
CA LEU A 63 -11.48 16.76 -17.88
C LEU A 63 -11.23 18.26 -18.00
N LEU A 64 -10.49 18.84 -17.08
CA LEU A 64 -10.16 20.27 -17.11
C LEU A 64 -9.33 20.62 -18.34
N ILE A 65 -8.38 19.78 -18.69
CA ILE A 65 -7.55 20.00 -19.88
C ILE A 65 -8.43 20.05 -21.13
N ARG A 66 -9.37 19.12 -21.24
CA ARG A 66 -10.28 19.10 -22.38
C ARG A 66 -11.16 20.35 -22.43
N LYS A 67 -11.67 20.78 -21.29
CA LYS A 67 -12.51 21.99 -21.23
C LYS A 67 -11.71 23.24 -21.53
N ALA A 68 -10.49 23.30 -21.04
CA ALA A 68 -9.64 24.47 -21.24
C ALA A 68 -9.37 24.76 -22.71
N ARG A 69 -9.42 23.75 -23.57
CA ARG A 69 -9.19 23.93 -25.01
C ARG A 69 -10.28 24.78 -25.65
N THR A 70 -11.45 24.85 -25.01
CA THR A 70 -12.58 25.61 -25.55
C THR A 70 -12.84 26.90 -24.78
N TRP A 71 -12.03 27.20 -23.80
CA TRP A 71 -12.18 28.41 -23.00
C TRP A 71 -11.63 29.62 -23.74
#